data_6a0d31d350ce1eb271aec3f4a49f9a54
#
_entry.id   6a0d31d350ce1eb271aec3f4a49f9a54
#
_cell.length_a   1.000
_cell.length_b   1.000
_cell.length_c   1.000
_cell.angle_alpha   90.00
_cell.angle_beta   90.00
_cell.angle_gamma   90.00
#
_symmetry.space_group_name_H-M   'P 1'
#
loop_
_entity.id
_entity.type
_entity.pdbx_description
1 polymer ?
#
loop_
_entity_poly.entity_id
_entity_poly.type
_entity_poly.pdbx_seq_one_letter_code
_entity_poly.pdbx_strand_id
1 'polypeptide(L)'
;MSTPYSVVDNSFLNKVTDRYLLDIPEEHLQSLVDGFRTSASVKFKQCKKLSNRDDVARCYNKTLTDEEVEILANLMVLEWLKPQINSIELLKQGMSTKDYKIYSQANHLDSLKELRKETISEVDRLIVSYTYTENQLDNLGKV
;
A
#
# COMPACT_ATOMS: atom_id res chain seq x y z
N MET A 1 21.30 11.88 2.10
CA MET A 1 20.25 11.85 3.11
C MET A 1 19.43 10.59 3.01
N SER A 2 18.87 10.15 4.11
CA SER A 2 18.07 8.92 4.17
C SER A 2 16.60 9.24 4.48
N THR A 3 15.72 8.30 4.16
CA THR A 3 14.29 8.41 4.48
C THR A 3 13.93 7.26 5.45
N PRO A 4 13.54 7.56 6.69
CA PRO A 4 13.09 6.51 7.60
C PRO A 4 11.86 5.78 7.08
N TYR A 5 11.76 4.50 7.35
CA TYR A 5 10.57 3.71 6.99
C TYR A 5 9.30 4.29 7.61
N SER A 6 9.43 4.92 8.78
CA SER A 6 8.28 5.51 9.47
C SER A 6 7.58 6.60 8.66
N VAL A 7 8.28 7.29 7.77
CA VAL A 7 7.67 8.31 6.89
C VAL A 7 6.65 7.65 5.96
N VAL A 8 7.04 6.53 5.35
CA VAL A 8 6.15 5.76 4.47
C VAL A 8 5.04 5.10 5.27
N ASP A 9 5.39 4.48 6.39
CA ASP A 9 4.43 3.77 7.24
C ASP A 9 3.35 4.72 7.78
N ASN A 10 3.72 5.92 8.19
CA ASN A 10 2.75 6.92 8.66
C ASN A 10 1.83 7.40 7.55
N SER A 11 2.37 7.58 6.34
CA SER A 11 1.55 7.94 5.18
C SER A 11 0.51 6.85 4.88
N PHE A 12 0.92 5.59 4.95
CA PHE A 12 0.01 4.45 4.80
C PHE A 12 -1.04 4.43 5.90
N LEU A 13 -0.64 4.54 7.15
CA LEU A 13 -1.56 4.48 8.30
C LEU A 13 -2.58 5.62 8.28
N ASN A 14 -2.21 6.78 7.75
CA ASN A 14 -3.14 7.90 7.60
C ASN A 14 -4.22 7.63 6.55
N LYS A 15 -3.98 6.72 5.62
CA LYS A 15 -4.94 6.35 4.57
C LYS A 15 -5.89 5.24 5.02
N VAL A 16 -5.52 4.49 6.04
CA VAL A 16 -6.27 3.34 6.53
C VAL A 16 -7.00 3.73 7.80
N THR A 17 -8.35 3.64 7.77
CA THR A 17 -9.20 3.95 8.93
C THR A 17 -9.73 2.69 9.60
N ASP A 18 -8.98 1.60 9.55
CA ASP A 18 -9.40 0.31 10.07
C ASP A 18 -9.15 0.25 11.59
N ARG A 19 -10.23 0.16 12.36
CA ARG A 19 -10.15 0.01 13.81
C ARG A 19 -9.43 -1.26 14.22
N TYR A 20 -9.42 -2.25 13.35
CA TYR A 20 -8.73 -3.52 13.59
C TYR A 20 -7.24 -3.32 13.80
N LEU A 21 -6.65 -2.38 13.07
CA LEU A 21 -5.22 -2.08 13.22
C LEU A 21 -4.90 -1.45 14.56
N LEU A 22 -5.85 -0.73 15.16
CA LEU A 22 -5.68 -0.10 16.47
C LEU A 22 -5.69 -1.12 17.61
N ASP A 23 -6.37 -2.25 17.43
CA ASP A 23 -6.48 -3.30 18.43
C ASP A 23 -5.35 -4.32 18.37
N ILE A 24 -4.51 -4.27 17.33
CA ILE A 24 -3.37 -5.18 17.18
C ILE A 24 -2.22 -4.69 18.05
N PRO A 25 -1.54 -5.60 18.82
CA PRO A 25 -0.35 -5.22 19.56
C PRO A 25 0.69 -4.57 18.64
N GLU A 26 1.38 -3.57 19.15
CA GLU A 26 2.31 -2.76 18.36
C GLU A 26 3.35 -3.60 17.60
N GLU A 27 3.85 -4.67 18.22
CA GLU A 27 4.83 -5.57 17.60
C GLU A 27 4.26 -6.27 16.37
N HIS A 28 3.01 -6.76 16.46
CA HIS A 28 2.33 -7.40 15.33
C HIS A 28 1.97 -6.40 14.24
N LEU A 29 1.55 -5.22 14.64
CA LEU A 29 1.25 -4.14 13.69
C LEU A 29 2.48 -3.77 12.88
N GLN A 30 3.62 -3.61 13.54
CA GLN A 30 4.88 -3.28 12.88
C GLN A 30 5.28 -4.37 11.88
N SER A 31 5.12 -5.64 12.26
CA SER A 31 5.42 -6.77 11.38
C SER A 31 4.54 -6.78 10.14
N LEU A 32 3.23 -6.52 10.31
CA LEU A 32 2.29 -6.44 9.19
C LEU A 32 2.64 -5.30 8.25
N VAL A 33 2.90 -4.11 8.80
CA VAL A 33 3.25 -2.93 8.03
C VAL A 33 4.56 -3.15 7.26
N ASP A 34 5.54 -3.78 7.89
CA ASP A 34 6.81 -4.13 7.25
C ASP A 34 6.58 -5.05 6.04
N GLY A 35 5.68 -6.02 6.18
CA GLY A 35 5.32 -6.93 5.09
C GLY A 35 4.64 -6.18 3.93
N PHE A 36 3.70 -5.30 4.23
CA PHE A 36 3.02 -4.49 3.22
C PHE A 36 4.01 -3.57 2.50
N ARG A 37 4.91 -2.92 3.22
CA ARG A 37 5.92 -2.04 2.64
C ARG A 37 6.87 -2.81 1.72
N THR A 38 7.34 -3.96 2.14
CA THR A 38 8.24 -4.80 1.34
C THR A 38 7.56 -5.24 0.04
N SER A 39 6.32 -5.72 0.13
CA SER A 39 5.55 -6.15 -1.05
C SER A 39 5.26 -4.99 -1.99
N ALA A 40 4.90 -3.83 -1.44
CA ALA A 40 4.66 -2.63 -2.22
C ALA A 40 5.92 -2.16 -2.95
N SER A 41 7.08 -2.24 -2.29
CA SER A 41 8.37 -1.88 -2.88
C SER A 41 8.69 -2.71 -4.12
N VAL A 42 8.37 -3.99 -4.10
CA VAL A 42 8.58 -4.89 -5.25
C VAL A 42 7.73 -4.45 -6.44
N LYS A 43 6.54 -3.93 -6.18
CA LYS A 43 5.60 -3.51 -7.23
C LYS A 43 5.92 -2.13 -7.81
N PHE A 44 6.62 -1.28 -7.07
CA PHE A 44 7.02 0.05 -7.53
C PHE A 44 8.39 -0.04 -8.23
N LYS A 45 8.43 -0.72 -9.36
CA LYS A 45 9.67 -0.99 -10.11
C LYS A 45 10.31 0.26 -10.70
N GLN A 46 9.52 1.29 -10.93
CA GLN A 46 9.98 2.55 -11.50
C GLN A 46 10.88 3.33 -10.55
N CYS A 47 10.77 3.08 -9.25
CA CYS A 47 11.58 3.75 -8.23
C CYS A 47 12.74 2.84 -7.79
N LYS A 48 13.91 3.07 -8.32
CA LYS A 48 15.10 2.27 -8.03
C LYS A 48 15.68 2.54 -6.64
N LYS A 49 15.31 3.65 -6.02
CA LYS A 49 15.76 4.02 -4.68
C LYS A 49 15.33 3.02 -3.61
N LEU A 50 14.23 2.31 -3.85
CA LEU A 50 13.63 1.39 -2.86
C LEU A 50 14.48 0.15 -2.60
N SER A 51 15.33 -0.25 -3.55
CA SER A 51 16.25 -1.37 -3.35
C SER A 51 17.48 -0.99 -2.54
N ASN A 52 17.79 0.30 -2.45
CA ASN A 52 18.93 0.82 -1.69
C ASN A 52 18.45 1.22 -0.29
N ARG A 53 18.43 0.23 0.61
CA ARG A 53 17.87 0.39 1.95
C ARG A 53 18.71 -0.32 2.99
N ASP A 54 18.56 0.12 4.23
CA ASP A 54 19.17 -0.50 5.40
C ASP A 54 18.06 -0.96 6.35
N ASP A 55 17.82 -2.26 6.38
CA ASP A 55 16.76 -2.83 7.21
C ASP A 55 17.08 -2.78 8.70
N VAL A 56 18.35 -2.75 9.06
CA VAL A 56 18.77 -2.61 10.47
C VAL A 56 18.51 -1.20 10.97
N ALA A 57 18.92 -0.19 10.19
CA ALA A 57 18.66 1.22 10.51
C ALA A 57 17.22 1.63 10.20
N ARG A 58 16.47 0.78 9.48
CA ARG A 58 15.08 0.98 9.11
C ARG A 58 14.89 2.26 8.31
N CYS A 59 15.66 2.38 7.23
CA CYS A 59 15.59 3.55 6.35
C CYS A 59 15.98 3.18 4.93
N TYR A 60 15.49 3.98 3.98
CA TYR A 60 16.02 4.01 2.63
C TYR A 60 17.23 4.93 2.64
N ASN A 61 18.30 4.51 1.98
CA ASN A 61 19.57 5.26 1.99
C ASN A 61 19.49 6.56 1.20
N LYS A 62 18.50 6.69 0.33
CA LYS A 62 18.26 7.90 -0.46
C LYS A 62 16.98 8.60 -0.02
N THR A 63 16.90 9.90 -0.25
CA THR A 63 15.70 10.68 0.05
C THR A 63 14.61 10.37 -0.96
N LEU A 64 13.45 9.91 -0.46
CA LEU A 64 12.26 9.73 -1.29
C LEU A 64 11.52 11.06 -1.41
N THR A 65 11.03 11.36 -2.61
CA THR A 65 10.18 12.53 -2.81
C THR A 65 8.79 12.27 -2.23
N ASP A 66 8.03 13.33 -2.01
CA ASP A 66 6.65 13.22 -1.52
C ASP A 66 5.81 12.37 -2.47
N GLU A 67 6.02 12.51 -3.77
CA GLU A 67 5.33 11.70 -4.79
C GLU A 67 5.68 10.21 -4.64
N GLU A 68 6.95 9.90 -4.44
CA GLU A 68 7.40 8.51 -4.24
C GLU A 68 6.80 7.90 -2.98
N VAL A 69 6.76 8.66 -1.90
CA VAL A 69 6.12 8.22 -0.64
C VAL A 69 4.62 7.98 -0.85
N GLU A 70 3.94 8.87 -1.55
CA GLU A 70 2.51 8.76 -1.82
C GLU A 70 2.18 7.52 -2.63
N ILE A 71 2.93 7.26 -3.69
CA ILE A 71 2.75 6.06 -4.54
C ILE A 71 2.97 4.79 -3.71
N LEU A 72 4.05 4.76 -2.94
CA LEU A 72 4.40 3.60 -2.13
C LEU A 72 3.33 3.32 -1.07
N ALA A 73 2.84 4.37 -0.41
CA ALA A 73 1.79 4.24 0.60
C ALA A 73 0.49 3.71 -0.01
N ASN A 74 0.11 4.18 -1.19
CA ASN A 74 -1.07 3.67 -1.90
C ASN A 74 -0.91 2.20 -2.30
N LEU A 75 0.28 1.80 -2.72
CA LEU A 75 0.56 0.39 -3.01
C LEU A 75 0.46 -0.47 -1.74
N MET A 76 0.85 0.07 -0.59
CA MET A 76 0.67 -0.60 0.70
C MET A 76 -0.81 -0.77 1.04
N VAL A 77 -1.66 0.20 0.70
CA VAL A 77 -3.12 0.07 0.87
C VAL A 77 -3.64 -1.13 0.07
N LEU A 78 -3.16 -1.33 -1.15
CA LEU A 78 -3.55 -2.48 -1.96
C LEU A 78 -3.12 -3.80 -1.30
N GLU A 79 -1.94 -3.85 -0.72
CA GLU A 79 -1.47 -5.02 0.01
C GLU A 79 -2.30 -5.30 1.26
N TRP A 80 -2.70 -4.25 1.97
CA TRP A 80 -3.59 -4.36 3.13
C TRP A 80 -4.98 -4.88 2.75
N LEU A 81 -5.50 -4.47 1.59
CA LEU A 81 -6.83 -4.89 1.11
C LEU A 81 -6.89 -6.36 0.72
N LYS A 82 -5.81 -6.92 0.20
CA LYS A 82 -5.78 -8.31 -0.30
C LYS A 82 -6.29 -9.35 0.71
N PRO A 83 -5.68 -9.47 1.90
CA PRO A 83 -6.13 -10.48 2.85
C PRO A 83 -7.56 -10.26 3.33
N GLN A 84 -8.00 -9.01 3.42
CA GLN A 84 -9.36 -8.70 3.85
C GLN A 84 -10.38 -9.14 2.82
N ILE A 85 -10.15 -8.84 1.54
CA ILE A 85 -11.05 -9.27 0.46
C ILE A 85 -11.08 -10.79 0.37
N ASN A 86 -9.92 -11.44 0.43
CA ASN A 86 -9.82 -12.90 0.34
C ASN A 86 -10.51 -13.57 1.53
N SER A 87 -10.36 -13.04 2.73
CA SER A 87 -11.01 -13.58 3.93
C SER A 87 -12.53 -13.53 3.85
N ILE A 88 -13.08 -12.42 3.36
CA ILE A 88 -14.52 -12.25 3.21
C ILE A 88 -15.06 -13.15 2.11
N GLU A 89 -14.33 -13.30 1.00
CA GLU A 89 -14.72 -14.22 -0.07
C GLU A 89 -14.77 -15.67 0.39
N LEU A 90 -13.78 -16.10 1.19
CA LEU A 90 -13.76 -17.44 1.76
C LEU A 90 -14.94 -17.66 2.71
N LEU A 91 -15.26 -16.68 3.56
CA LEU A 91 -16.41 -16.74 4.43
C LEU A 91 -17.72 -16.85 3.65
N LYS A 92 -17.82 -16.08 2.55
CA LYS A 92 -19.00 -16.09 1.69
C LYS A 92 -19.22 -17.45 1.03
N GLN A 93 -18.14 -18.15 0.67
CA GLN A 93 -18.21 -19.48 0.07
C GLN A 93 -18.60 -20.56 1.07
N GLY A 94 -18.24 -20.39 2.35
CA GLY A 94 -18.47 -21.37 3.41
C GLY A 94 -19.77 -21.23 4.14
N MET A 95 -20.55 -20.16 3.92
CA MET A 95 -21.78 -19.88 4.67
C MET A 95 -23.04 -20.14 3.84
N SER A 96 -24.11 -20.63 4.52
CA SER A 96 -25.40 -20.80 3.88
C SER A 96 -26.10 -19.46 3.67
N THR A 97 -26.90 -19.36 2.62
CA THR A 97 -27.58 -18.13 2.18
C THR A 97 -28.64 -17.59 3.15
N LYS A 98 -28.85 -18.23 4.28
CA LYS A 98 -29.86 -17.86 5.26
C LYS A 98 -29.32 -17.03 6.45
N ASP A 99 -28.04 -16.73 6.44
CA ASP A 99 -27.40 -16.06 7.57
C ASP A 99 -27.40 -14.55 7.35
N TYR A 100 -28.01 -13.82 8.27
CA TYR A 100 -28.14 -12.35 8.23
C TYR A 100 -26.78 -11.64 8.14
N LYS A 101 -25.74 -12.25 8.67
CA LYS A 101 -24.38 -11.73 8.64
C LYS A 101 -23.78 -11.67 7.22
N ILE A 102 -24.31 -12.47 6.29
CA ILE A 102 -23.82 -12.52 4.91
C ILE A 102 -24.10 -11.22 4.17
N TYR A 103 -25.25 -10.59 4.39
CA TYR A 103 -25.59 -9.34 3.71
C TYR A 103 -24.68 -8.17 4.12
N SER A 104 -24.40 -8.05 5.42
CA SER A 104 -23.51 -7.04 5.94
C SER A 104 -22.09 -7.21 5.39
N GLN A 105 -21.61 -8.45 5.34
CA GLN A 105 -20.27 -8.76 4.83
C GLN A 105 -20.18 -8.61 3.31
N ALA A 106 -21.24 -8.94 2.58
CA ALA A 106 -21.28 -8.73 1.14
C ALA A 106 -21.17 -7.24 0.78
N ASN A 107 -21.90 -6.39 1.52
CA ASN A 107 -21.82 -4.94 1.34
C ASN A 107 -20.43 -4.42 1.68
N HIS A 108 -19.82 -4.94 2.75
CA HIS A 108 -18.46 -4.57 3.14
C HIS A 108 -17.45 -5.03 2.07
N LEU A 109 -17.63 -6.24 1.53
CA LEU A 109 -16.79 -6.75 0.46
C LEU A 109 -16.86 -5.85 -0.80
N ASP A 110 -18.08 -5.45 -1.17
CA ASP A 110 -18.27 -4.56 -2.32
C ASP A 110 -17.58 -3.21 -2.08
N SER A 111 -17.65 -2.66 -0.87
CA SER A 111 -16.97 -1.43 -0.50
C SER A 111 -15.45 -1.57 -0.58
N LEU A 112 -14.91 -2.70 -0.12
CA LEU A 112 -13.47 -2.97 -0.22
C LEU A 112 -13.01 -3.13 -1.66
N LYS A 113 -13.80 -3.80 -2.50
CA LYS A 113 -13.50 -3.96 -3.93
C LYS A 113 -13.54 -2.64 -4.67
N GLU A 114 -14.48 -1.76 -4.31
CA GLU A 114 -14.58 -0.41 -4.88
C GLU A 114 -13.35 0.42 -4.48
N LEU A 115 -12.99 0.38 -3.21
CA LEU A 115 -11.78 1.06 -2.71
C LEU A 115 -10.54 0.55 -3.42
N ARG A 116 -10.44 -0.76 -3.63
CA ARG A 116 -9.32 -1.36 -4.37
C ARG A 116 -9.25 -0.82 -5.79
N LYS A 117 -10.38 -0.77 -6.48
CA LYS A 117 -10.48 -0.28 -7.85
C LYS A 117 -10.06 1.19 -7.95
N GLU A 118 -10.56 2.02 -7.04
CA GLU A 118 -10.20 3.44 -6.97
C GLU A 118 -8.72 3.63 -6.68
N THR A 119 -8.17 2.84 -5.77
CA THR A 119 -6.76 2.92 -5.40
C THR A 119 -5.86 2.48 -6.55
N ILE A 120 -6.23 1.43 -7.28
CA ILE A 120 -5.49 0.99 -8.48
C ILE A 120 -5.46 2.11 -9.52
N SER A 121 -6.60 2.75 -9.78
CA SER A 121 -6.68 3.86 -10.72
C SER A 121 -5.82 5.04 -10.29
N GLU A 122 -5.84 5.38 -9.02
CA GLU A 122 -5.01 6.43 -8.44
C GLU A 122 -3.53 6.13 -8.59
N VAL A 123 -3.11 4.90 -8.25
CA VAL A 123 -1.72 4.45 -8.36
C VAL A 123 -1.26 4.49 -9.82
N ASP A 124 -2.07 3.98 -10.74
CA ASP A 124 -1.73 3.97 -12.16
C ASP A 124 -1.51 5.38 -12.68
N ARG A 125 -2.37 6.31 -12.32
CA ARG A 125 -2.26 7.72 -12.69
C ARG A 125 -0.99 8.35 -12.11
N LEU A 126 -0.71 8.09 -10.85
CA LEU A 126 0.48 8.63 -10.17
C LEU A 126 1.77 8.07 -10.77
N ILE A 127 1.80 6.78 -11.09
CA ILE A 127 2.97 6.13 -11.69
C ILE A 127 3.22 6.66 -13.10
N VAL A 128 2.16 6.84 -13.90
CA VAL A 128 2.30 7.42 -15.24
C VAL A 128 2.89 8.82 -15.15
N SER A 129 2.36 9.65 -14.28
CA SER A 129 2.87 11.01 -14.04
C SER A 129 4.32 10.99 -13.57
N TYR A 130 4.64 10.10 -12.64
CA TYR A 130 5.99 9.91 -12.10
C TYR A 130 6.98 9.52 -13.21
N THR A 131 6.63 8.53 -14.00
CA THR A 131 7.47 8.03 -15.10
C THR A 131 7.71 9.13 -16.15
N TYR A 132 6.68 9.89 -16.47
CA TYR A 132 6.79 10.99 -17.42
C TYR A 132 7.75 12.06 -16.92
N THR A 133 7.64 12.44 -15.65
CA THR A 133 8.53 13.45 -15.03
C THR A 133 9.97 12.96 -14.99
N GLU A 134 10.21 11.71 -14.62
CA GLU A 134 11.55 11.13 -14.60
C GLU A 134 12.16 11.08 -16.00
N ASN A 135 11.40 10.68 -17.00
CA ASN A 135 11.86 10.66 -18.39
C ASN A 135 12.22 12.05 -18.91
N GLN A 136 11.47 13.06 -18.52
CA GLN A 136 11.78 14.45 -18.88
C GLN A 136 13.09 14.91 -18.25
N LEU A 137 13.31 14.57 -16.98
CA LEU A 137 14.55 14.91 -16.28
C LEU A 137 15.76 14.21 -16.92
N ASP A 138 15.60 12.95 -17.30
CA ASP A 138 16.65 12.20 -18.00
C ASP A 138 16.97 12.82 -19.35
N ASN A 139 15.97 13.28 -20.08
CA ASN A 139 16.14 13.94 -21.38
C ASN A 139 16.81 15.30 -21.23
N LEU A 140 16.55 16.04 -20.18
CA LEU A 140 17.21 17.31 -19.89
C LEU A 140 18.69 17.13 -19.58
N GLY A 141 19.08 15.99 -19.03
CA GLY A 141 20.48 15.66 -18.75
C GLY A 141 21.29 15.20 -19.95
N LYS A 142 20.65 14.99 -21.11
CA LYS A 142 21.29 14.47 -22.33
C LYS A 142 21.64 15.52 -23.36
N VAL A 143 21.57 16.78 -22.99
CA VAL A 143 22.02 17.88 -23.88
C VAL A 143 23.54 18.13 -23.72
#